data_f502b70981862dee93f02a6cfb70117b
#
_entry.id   f502b70981862dee93f02a6cfb70117b
#
_cell.length_a   1.000
_cell.length_b   1.000
_cell.length_c   1.000
_cell.angle_alpha   90.00
_cell.angle_beta   90.00
_cell.angle_gamma   90.00
#
_symmetry.space_group_name_H-M   'P 1'
#
loop_
_entity.id
_entity.type
_entity.pdbx_description
1 polymer ?
#
loop_
_entity_poly.entity_id
_entity_poly.type
_entity_poly.pdbx_seq_one_letter_code
_entity_poly.pdbx_strand_id
1 'polypeptide(L)' 'KGIQEGSQKMLVQCIIESLESKFAIPVELRENIISETESDKLNAWFQLSLKVSSLEEFEQNM' A
#
# COMPACT_ATOMS: atom_id res chain seq x y z
N LYS A 1 -19.80 3.43 8.63
CA LYS A 1 -19.13 2.84 9.76
C LYS A 1 -18.28 1.70 9.32
N GLY A 2 -18.83 0.51 9.30
CA GLY A 2 -18.07 -0.63 8.83
C GLY A 2 -17.57 -0.48 7.42
N ILE A 3 -18.22 0.37 6.64
CA ILE A 3 -17.84 0.57 5.26
C ILE A 3 -16.45 1.19 5.15
N GLN A 4 -16.15 2.15 6.00
CA GLN A 4 -14.85 2.79 5.96
C GLN A 4 -13.73 1.82 6.33
N GLU A 5 -13.97 1.01 7.34
CA GLU A 5 -13.00 0.01 7.73
C GLU A 5 -12.76 -1.00 6.62
N GLY A 6 -13.84 -1.41 5.97
CA GLY A 6 -13.72 -2.31 4.85
C GLY A 6 -12.92 -1.71 3.71
N SER A 7 -13.14 -0.42 3.44
CA SER A 7 -12.40 0.26 2.38
C SER A 7 -10.92 0.34 2.68
N GLN A 8 -10.58 0.61 3.94
CA GLN A 8 -9.18 0.67 4.34
C GLN A 8 -8.49 -0.67 4.15
N LYS A 9 -9.14 -1.73 4.58
CA LYS A 9 -8.58 -3.06 4.43
C LYS A 9 -8.39 -3.42 2.96
N MET A 10 -9.36 -3.06 2.16
CA MET A 10 -9.27 -3.31 0.72
C MET A 10 -8.11 -2.57 0.10
N LEU A 11 -7.93 -1.31 0.47
CA LEU A 11 -6.82 -0.52 -0.05
C LEU A 11 -5.48 -1.13 0.34
N VAL A 12 -5.35 -1.50 1.61
CA VAL A 12 -4.13 -2.14 2.08
C VAL A 12 -3.83 -3.39 1.27
N GLN A 13 -4.82 -4.21 1.09
CA GLN A 13 -4.65 -5.46 0.35
C GLN A 13 -4.29 -5.18 -1.10
N CYS A 14 -4.96 -4.23 -1.73
CA CYS A 14 -4.67 -3.87 -3.11
C CYS A 14 -3.24 -3.36 -3.28
N ILE A 15 -2.79 -2.52 -2.35
CA ILE A 15 -1.43 -2.01 -2.39
C ILE A 15 -0.43 -3.16 -2.31
N ILE A 16 -0.63 -4.03 -1.33
CA ILE A 16 0.28 -5.14 -1.12
C ILE A 16 0.30 -6.07 -2.32
N GLU A 17 -0.87 -6.41 -2.83
CA GLU A 17 -0.95 -7.29 -3.99
C GLU A 17 -0.31 -6.66 -5.22
N SER A 18 -0.55 -5.38 -5.41
CA SER A 18 0.04 -4.66 -6.53
C SER A 18 1.55 -4.69 -6.48
N LEU A 19 2.09 -4.44 -5.31
CA LEU A 19 3.53 -4.45 -5.13
C LEU A 19 4.10 -5.85 -5.24
N GLU A 20 3.44 -6.83 -4.65
CA GLU A 20 3.92 -8.21 -4.67
C GLU A 20 3.90 -8.81 -6.06
N SER A 21 3.03 -8.33 -6.92
CA SER A 21 3.00 -8.82 -8.29
C SER A 21 4.20 -8.34 -9.08
N LYS A 22 4.86 -7.29 -8.61
CA LYS A 22 6.02 -6.71 -9.29
C LYS A 22 7.32 -6.96 -8.54
N PHE A 23 7.27 -6.92 -7.23
CA PHE A 23 8.48 -6.97 -6.38
C PHE A 23 8.24 -7.88 -5.20
N ALA A 24 9.34 -8.25 -4.53
CA ALA A 24 9.27 -8.94 -3.26
C ALA A 24 9.19 -7.89 -2.15
N ILE A 25 8.11 -7.90 -1.37
CA ILE A 25 7.91 -6.90 -0.32
C ILE A 25 8.51 -7.41 0.99
N PRO A 26 9.40 -6.63 1.62
CA PRO A 26 9.91 -7.00 2.95
C PRO A 26 8.79 -6.90 3.99
N VAL A 27 8.92 -7.71 5.03
CA VAL A 27 7.92 -7.76 6.10
C VAL A 27 7.73 -6.38 6.72
N GLU A 28 8.81 -5.64 6.89
CA GLU A 28 8.75 -4.32 7.51
C GLU A 28 7.88 -3.35 6.71
N LEU A 29 8.06 -3.34 5.40
CA LEU A 29 7.26 -2.47 4.55
C LEU A 29 5.81 -2.91 4.56
N ARG A 30 5.58 -4.20 4.51
CA ARG A 30 4.23 -4.74 4.53
C ARG A 30 3.51 -4.32 5.80
N GLU A 31 4.18 -4.41 6.93
CA GLU A 31 3.59 -4.02 8.20
C GLU A 31 3.33 -2.53 8.28
N ASN A 32 4.20 -1.72 7.69
CA ASN A 32 3.98 -0.29 7.61
C ASN A 32 2.67 0.02 6.88
N ILE A 33 2.46 -0.65 5.77
CA ILE A 33 1.25 -0.45 4.98
C ILE A 33 0.02 -0.90 5.77
N ILE A 34 0.12 -2.06 6.41
CA ILE A 34 -1.00 -2.62 7.16
C ILE A 34 -1.37 -1.74 8.35
N SER A 35 -0.37 -1.13 8.99
CA SER A 35 -0.63 -0.29 10.15
C SER A 35 -1.17 1.08 9.79
N GLU A 36 -1.10 1.49 8.54
CA GLU A 36 -1.60 2.80 8.16
C GLU A 36 -3.11 2.83 8.26
N THR A 37 -3.64 3.87 8.92
CA THR A 37 -5.08 3.99 9.14
C THR A 37 -5.72 5.12 8.34
N GLU A 38 -4.93 5.98 7.72
CA GLU A 38 -5.48 7.08 6.94
C GLU A 38 -5.78 6.66 5.52
N SER A 39 -7.05 6.78 5.13
CA SER A 39 -7.45 6.41 3.78
C SER A 39 -6.76 7.25 2.72
N ASP A 40 -6.54 8.52 2.99
CA ASP A 40 -5.88 9.40 2.04
C ASP A 40 -4.48 8.92 1.74
N LYS A 41 -3.75 8.53 2.77
CA LYS A 41 -2.42 7.99 2.59
C LYS A 41 -2.45 6.68 1.83
N LEU A 42 -3.39 5.82 2.18
CA LEU A 42 -3.51 4.52 1.51
C LEU A 42 -3.84 4.71 0.03
N ASN A 43 -4.71 5.66 -0.28
CA ASN A 43 -5.01 5.98 -1.66
C ASN A 43 -3.77 6.44 -2.42
N ALA A 44 -2.98 7.32 -1.81
CA ALA A 44 -1.76 7.81 -2.42
C ALA A 44 -0.79 6.67 -2.65
N TRP A 45 -0.65 5.79 -1.68
CA TRP A 45 0.24 4.63 -1.80
C TRP A 45 -0.23 3.68 -2.89
N PHE A 46 -1.53 3.51 -3.02
CA PHE A 46 -2.06 2.65 -4.06
C PHE A 46 -1.71 3.20 -5.44
N GLN A 47 -1.95 4.50 -5.64
CA GLN A 47 -1.59 5.15 -6.88
C GLN A 47 -0.09 5.01 -7.15
N LEU A 48 0.69 5.21 -6.10
CA LEU A 48 2.13 5.12 -6.20
C LEU A 48 2.56 3.72 -6.61
N SER A 49 1.92 2.70 -6.05
CA SER A 49 2.28 1.32 -6.36
C SER A 49 2.05 0.98 -7.82
N LEU A 50 1.16 1.70 -8.48
CA LEU A 50 0.90 1.49 -9.90
C LEU A 50 1.92 2.19 -10.79
N LYS A 51 2.54 3.25 -10.28
CA LYS A 51 3.46 4.08 -11.06
C LYS A 51 4.91 3.66 -10.94
N VAL A 52 5.30 3.19 -9.76
CA VAL A 52 6.72 2.96 -9.50
C VAL A 52 7.27 1.82 -10.31
N SER A 53 8.53 1.93 -10.66
CA SER A 53 9.25 0.89 -11.38
C SER A 53 10.07 0.01 -10.45
N SER A 54 10.25 0.42 -9.20
CA SER A 54 11.02 -0.34 -8.22
C SER A 54 10.44 -0.13 -6.84
N LEU A 55 10.71 -1.08 -5.97
CA LEU A 55 10.26 -0.99 -4.58
C LEU A 55 10.93 0.17 -3.87
N GLU A 56 12.17 0.40 -4.20
CA GLU A 56 12.92 1.50 -3.62
C GLU A 56 12.26 2.83 -3.94
N GLU A 57 11.81 2.99 -5.16
CA GLU A 57 11.11 4.19 -5.59
C GLU A 57 9.83 4.38 -4.78
N PHE A 58 9.13 3.30 -4.53
CA PHE A 58 7.91 3.35 -3.72
C PHE A 58 8.24 3.84 -2.31
N GLU A 59 9.28 3.28 -1.70
CA GLU A 59 9.66 3.65 -0.35
C GLU A 59 10.10 5.10 -0.25
N GLN A 60 10.78 5.59 -1.26
CA GLN A 60 11.25 6.97 -1.25
C GLN A 60 10.11 7.96 -1.36
N ASN A 61 9.02 7.57 -1.97
CA ASN A 61 7.89 8.46 -2.19
C ASN A 61 6.76 8.28 -1.19
N MET A 62 6.82 7.28 -0.35
CA MET A 62 5.81 7.15 0.67
C MET A 62 6.17 8.03 1.87
#